data_9605d8700b848bc6044f73628e0cc460
#
_entry.id   9605d8700b848bc6044f73628e0cc460
#
_cell.length_a   1.000
_cell.length_b   1.000
_cell.length_c   1.000
_cell.angle_alpha   90.00
_cell.angle_beta   90.00
_cell.angle_gamma   90.00
#
_symmetry.space_group_name_H-M   'P 1'
#
loop_
_entity.id
_entity.type
_entity.pdbx_description
1 polymer ?
#
loop_
_entity_poly.entity_id
_entity_poly.type
_entity_poly.pdbx_seq_one_letter_code
_entity_poly.pdbx_strand_id
1 'polypeptide(L)'
;MAGLVFNYLSARTITGKLLNFIIMAEVHYMTQDGLDKLKKDLADALAQRPVISAAIAEAREKGDLSENAEYDAARDAQALLEVKIANLKNLVANAKVLDESAIGTDRVQMLNKVKVENMSMKKVMEFTIVGETEADFAHGKLASTTPI
;
A
#
# COMPACT_ATOMS: atom_id res chain seq x y z
N MET A 1 51.40 0.47 15.98
CA MET A 1 50.26 1.37 15.64
C MET A 1 49.57 0.97 14.31
N ALA A 2 49.01 -0.22 14.23
CA ALA A 2 48.35 -0.70 13.00
C ALA A 2 46.93 -1.27 13.21
N GLY A 3 46.32 -0.97 14.35
CA GLY A 3 45.04 -1.60 14.75
C GLY A 3 43.77 -0.76 14.59
N LEU A 4 43.85 0.53 14.28
CA LEU A 4 42.67 1.44 14.30
C LEU A 4 42.09 1.77 12.92
N VAL A 5 42.77 1.41 11.81
CA VAL A 5 42.30 1.77 10.46
C VAL A 5 41.33 0.71 9.88
N PHE A 6 41.40 -0.53 10.38
CA PHE A 6 40.59 -1.62 9.82
C PHE A 6 39.11 -1.60 10.19
N ASN A 7 38.74 -0.96 11.29
CA ASN A 7 37.32 -0.91 11.74
C ASN A 7 36.49 0.17 11.08
N TYR A 8 37.07 1.20 10.50
CA TYR A 8 36.32 2.32 9.91
C TYR A 8 35.81 2.01 8.50
N LEU A 9 36.53 1.18 7.73
CA LEU A 9 36.12 0.77 6.38
C LEU A 9 35.00 -0.31 6.41
N SER A 10 35.02 -1.19 7.42
CA SER A 10 33.98 -2.21 7.63
C SER A 10 32.63 -1.61 8.02
N ALA A 11 32.62 -0.61 8.91
CA ALA A 11 31.42 0.07 9.33
C ALA A 11 30.74 0.85 8.19
N ARG A 12 31.54 1.48 7.31
CA ARG A 12 31.01 2.25 6.18
C ARG A 12 30.39 1.36 5.09
N THR A 13 30.92 0.16 4.90
CA THR A 13 30.38 -0.81 3.93
C THR A 13 29.08 -1.46 4.44
N ILE A 14 28.98 -1.74 5.73
CA ILE A 14 27.76 -2.29 6.36
C ILE A 14 26.65 -1.24 6.39
N THR A 15 26.96 0.01 6.73
CA THR A 15 26.00 1.11 6.74
C THR A 15 25.46 1.41 5.34
N GLY A 16 26.30 1.35 4.31
CA GLY A 16 25.89 1.53 2.91
C GLY A 16 24.97 0.40 2.41
N LYS A 17 25.25 -0.87 2.78
CA LYS A 17 24.39 -2.00 2.43
C LYS A 17 23.06 -2.00 3.20
N LEU A 18 23.07 -1.64 4.47
CA LEU A 18 21.86 -1.46 5.27
C LEU A 18 21.02 -0.26 4.78
N LEU A 19 21.67 0.84 4.41
CA LEU A 19 21.00 1.99 3.83
C LEU A 19 20.37 1.66 2.48
N ASN A 20 21.04 0.89 1.61
CA ASN A 20 20.47 0.40 0.36
C ASN A 20 19.32 -0.61 0.57
N PHE A 21 19.35 -1.40 1.64
CA PHE A 21 18.26 -2.32 1.98
C PHE A 21 17.02 -1.56 2.51
N ILE A 22 17.22 -0.45 3.23
CA ILE A 22 16.13 0.42 3.73
C ILE A 22 15.55 1.30 2.61
N ILE A 23 16.31 1.58 1.53
CA ILE A 23 15.90 2.41 0.38
C ILE A 23 15.31 1.56 -0.77
N MET A 24 15.14 0.26 -0.62
CA MET A 24 14.28 -0.49 -1.53
C MET A 24 12.82 -0.12 -1.20
N ALA A 25 12.43 1.09 -1.60
CA ALA A 25 11.03 1.46 -1.68
C ALA A 25 10.32 0.37 -2.50
N GLU A 26 9.41 -0.34 -1.87
CA GLU A 26 8.65 -1.41 -2.52
C GLU A 26 7.85 -0.80 -3.67
N VAL A 27 8.31 -1.00 -4.89
CA VAL A 27 7.64 -0.44 -6.08
C VAL A 27 6.35 -1.20 -6.31
N HIS A 28 5.23 -0.48 -6.27
CA HIS A 28 3.91 -1.05 -6.54
C HIS A 28 3.51 -0.81 -7.99
N TYR A 29 3.55 -1.88 -8.79
CA TYR A 29 3.08 -1.83 -10.17
C TYR A 29 1.55 -1.89 -10.21
N MET A 30 0.94 -0.98 -10.98
CA MET A 30 -0.52 -0.87 -11.10
C MET A 30 -0.95 -0.26 -12.43
N THR A 31 -2.25 -0.32 -12.69
CA THR A 31 -2.88 0.39 -13.82
C THR A 31 -2.98 1.89 -13.55
N GLN A 32 -3.25 2.69 -14.59
CA GLN A 32 -3.56 4.10 -14.43
C GLN A 32 -4.82 4.30 -13.57
N ASP A 33 -5.84 3.48 -13.80
CA ASP A 33 -7.10 3.51 -13.03
C ASP A 33 -6.86 3.18 -11.54
N GLY A 34 -5.96 2.23 -11.25
CA GLY A 34 -5.55 1.89 -9.89
C GLY A 34 -4.88 3.06 -9.18
N LEU A 35 -3.98 3.75 -9.87
CA LEU A 35 -3.32 4.94 -9.33
C LEU A 35 -4.32 6.08 -9.07
N ASP A 36 -5.26 6.30 -9.98
CA ASP A 36 -6.25 7.37 -9.85
C ASP A 36 -7.22 7.06 -8.70
N LYS A 37 -7.59 5.79 -8.51
CA LYS A 37 -8.35 5.34 -7.34
C LYS A 37 -7.60 5.59 -6.03
N LEU A 38 -6.30 5.24 -5.94
CA LEU A 38 -5.48 5.49 -4.76
C LEU A 38 -5.38 6.98 -4.43
N LYS A 39 -5.21 7.84 -5.45
CA LYS A 39 -5.18 9.30 -5.27
C LYS A 39 -6.52 9.82 -4.74
N LYS A 40 -7.63 9.30 -5.24
CA LYS A 40 -8.97 9.64 -4.75
C LYS A 40 -9.14 9.21 -3.30
N ASP A 41 -8.80 7.96 -2.97
CA ASP A 41 -8.90 7.45 -1.60
C ASP A 41 -8.04 8.27 -0.62
N LEU A 42 -6.86 8.74 -1.06
CA LEU A 42 -6.02 9.64 -0.28
C LEU A 42 -6.69 11.01 -0.09
N ALA A 43 -7.27 11.58 -1.13
CA ALA A 43 -7.98 12.86 -1.02
C ALA A 43 -9.18 12.75 -0.07
N ASP A 44 -9.97 11.68 -0.17
CA ASP A 44 -11.11 11.40 0.70
C ASP A 44 -10.67 11.22 2.16
N ALA A 45 -9.56 10.52 2.41
CA ALA A 45 -8.99 10.37 3.74
C ALA A 45 -8.50 11.71 4.32
N LEU A 46 -7.83 12.53 3.51
CA LEU A 46 -7.40 13.88 3.93
C LEU A 46 -8.59 14.79 4.27
N ALA A 47 -9.70 14.69 3.53
CA ALA A 47 -10.91 15.45 3.79
C ALA A 47 -11.60 15.05 5.13
N GLN A 48 -11.32 13.87 5.66
CA GLN A 48 -11.86 13.44 6.97
C GLN A 48 -11.12 14.06 8.16
N ARG A 49 -9.89 14.57 8.00
CA ARG A 49 -9.12 15.19 9.09
C ARG A 49 -9.86 16.33 9.82
N PRO A 50 -10.42 17.33 9.13
CA PRO A 50 -11.14 18.39 9.81
C PRO A 50 -12.39 17.89 10.54
N VAL A 51 -13.07 16.87 10.01
CA VAL A 51 -14.26 16.28 10.65
C VAL A 51 -13.88 15.63 11.99
N ILE A 52 -12.82 14.82 12.02
CA ILE A 52 -12.35 14.19 13.25
C ILE A 52 -11.80 15.24 14.22
N SER A 53 -11.09 16.26 13.72
CA SER A 53 -10.61 17.36 14.57
C SER A 53 -11.75 18.11 15.24
N ALA A 54 -12.85 18.34 14.53
CA ALA A 54 -14.06 18.96 15.11
C ALA A 54 -14.70 18.05 16.17
N ALA A 55 -14.79 16.74 15.92
CA ALA A 55 -15.31 15.79 16.90
C ALA A 55 -14.48 15.74 18.19
N ILE A 56 -13.14 15.83 18.08
CA ILE A 56 -12.26 15.93 19.24
C ILE A 56 -12.51 17.23 20.01
N ALA A 57 -12.68 18.35 19.31
CA ALA A 57 -12.95 19.64 19.96
C ALA A 57 -14.31 19.60 20.69
N GLU A 58 -15.35 19.10 20.06
CA GLU A 58 -16.68 18.94 20.65
C GLU A 58 -16.63 18.04 21.90
N ALA A 59 -15.94 16.89 21.81
CA ALA A 59 -15.81 16.00 22.96
C ALA A 59 -15.09 16.67 24.15
N ARG A 60 -14.09 17.53 23.89
CA ARG A 60 -13.40 18.31 24.93
C ARG A 60 -14.31 19.29 25.66
N GLU A 61 -15.25 19.89 24.95
CA GLU A 61 -16.17 20.88 25.53
C GLU A 61 -17.21 20.21 26.46
N LYS A 62 -17.43 18.89 26.36
CA LYS A 62 -18.41 18.15 27.15
C LYS A 62 -17.99 17.85 28.61
N GLY A 63 -16.77 18.20 29.02
CA GLY A 63 -16.34 18.12 30.43
C GLY A 63 -15.12 17.22 30.69
N ASP A 64 -15.16 16.46 31.82
CA ASP A 64 -14.02 15.68 32.31
C ASP A 64 -13.52 14.67 31.26
N LEU A 65 -12.25 14.86 30.82
CA LEU A 65 -11.62 14.03 29.80
C LEU A 65 -11.22 12.65 30.31
N SER A 66 -11.13 12.46 31.61
CA SER A 66 -10.66 11.19 32.20
C SER A 66 -11.68 10.06 32.09
N GLU A 67 -12.96 10.37 31.86
CA GLU A 67 -14.06 9.40 31.71
C GLU A 67 -14.87 9.63 30.41
N ASN A 68 -14.32 10.43 29.47
CA ASN A 68 -15.02 10.81 28.24
C ASN A 68 -14.76 9.81 27.10
N ALA A 69 -15.63 8.80 27.02
CA ALA A 69 -15.55 7.78 25.97
C ALA A 69 -15.64 8.33 24.53
N GLU A 70 -16.34 9.48 24.33
CA GLU A 70 -16.41 10.12 23.01
C GLU A 70 -15.07 10.74 22.61
N TYR A 71 -14.35 11.33 23.57
CA TYR A 71 -13.01 11.85 23.33
C TYR A 71 -12.02 10.75 22.98
N ASP A 72 -12.03 9.64 23.70
CA ASP A 72 -11.16 8.50 23.42
C ASP A 72 -11.48 7.90 22.05
N ALA A 73 -12.74 7.69 21.72
CA ALA A 73 -13.17 7.19 20.42
C ALA A 73 -12.73 8.12 19.25
N ALA A 74 -12.83 9.45 19.44
CA ALA A 74 -12.41 10.40 18.43
C ALA A 74 -10.87 10.42 18.26
N ARG A 75 -10.11 10.24 19.34
CA ARG A 75 -8.64 10.10 19.32
C ARG A 75 -8.20 8.81 18.61
N ASP A 76 -8.88 7.70 18.88
CA ASP A 76 -8.61 6.43 18.20
C ASP A 76 -8.93 6.54 16.70
N ALA A 77 -10.05 7.15 16.34
CA ALA A 77 -10.39 7.43 14.95
C ALA A 77 -9.34 8.30 14.26
N GLN A 78 -8.79 9.32 14.95
CA GLN A 78 -7.68 10.13 14.44
C GLN A 78 -6.44 9.28 14.17
N ALA A 79 -6.04 8.43 15.11
CA ALA A 79 -4.87 7.57 14.97
C ALA A 79 -5.00 6.62 13.77
N LEU A 80 -6.16 5.97 13.63
CA LEU A 80 -6.45 5.08 12.50
C LEU A 80 -6.45 5.82 11.17
N LEU A 81 -7.02 7.04 11.11
CA LEU A 81 -7.01 7.87 9.91
C LEU A 81 -5.60 8.26 9.51
N GLU A 82 -4.74 8.65 10.45
CA GLU A 82 -3.35 9.02 10.14
C GLU A 82 -2.53 7.83 9.62
N VAL A 83 -2.72 6.63 10.18
CA VAL A 83 -2.12 5.40 9.65
C VAL A 83 -2.59 5.13 8.22
N LYS A 84 -3.90 5.25 7.94
CA LYS A 84 -4.46 5.09 6.60
C LYS A 84 -3.86 6.10 5.61
N ILE A 85 -3.76 7.38 6.00
CA ILE A 85 -3.17 8.43 5.17
C ILE A 85 -1.69 8.15 4.89
N ALA A 86 -0.92 7.72 5.91
CA ALA A 86 0.49 7.38 5.73
C ALA A 86 0.68 6.22 4.74
N ASN A 87 -0.13 5.18 4.86
CA ASN A 87 -0.10 4.03 3.95
C ASN A 87 -0.46 4.43 2.51
N LEU A 88 -1.56 5.20 2.32
CA LEU A 88 -1.97 5.68 1.00
C LEU A 88 -0.92 6.59 0.36
N LYS A 89 -0.28 7.48 1.13
CA LYS A 89 0.83 8.30 0.65
C LYS A 89 2.01 7.46 0.19
N ASN A 90 2.36 6.42 0.96
CA ASN A 90 3.45 5.51 0.59
C ASN A 90 3.13 4.76 -0.70
N LEU A 91 1.92 4.21 -0.84
CA LEU A 91 1.48 3.52 -2.05
C LEU A 91 1.53 4.44 -3.27
N VAL A 92 1.00 5.68 -3.16
CA VAL A 92 1.02 6.65 -4.26
C VAL A 92 2.44 7.08 -4.61
N ALA A 93 3.32 7.27 -3.60
CA ALA A 93 4.72 7.68 -3.83
C ALA A 93 5.54 6.61 -4.54
N ASN A 94 5.25 5.32 -4.28
CA ASN A 94 5.97 4.18 -4.83
C ASN A 94 5.22 3.50 -5.99
N ALA A 95 4.11 4.10 -6.44
CA ALA A 95 3.32 3.61 -7.56
C ALA A 95 4.08 3.75 -8.88
N LYS A 96 4.06 2.69 -9.69
CA LYS A 96 4.59 2.68 -11.05
C LYS A 96 3.51 2.18 -12.00
N VAL A 97 3.05 3.05 -12.87
CA VAL A 97 2.06 2.68 -13.87
C VAL A 97 2.71 1.82 -14.95
N LEU A 98 2.06 0.71 -15.28
CA LEU A 98 2.45 -0.17 -16.37
C LEU A 98 1.87 0.33 -17.68
N ASP A 99 2.69 0.30 -18.73
CA ASP A 99 2.26 0.59 -20.09
C ASP A 99 1.61 -0.66 -20.69
N GLU A 100 0.29 -0.62 -20.85
CA GLU A 100 -0.48 -1.74 -21.41
C GLU A 100 -0.08 -2.07 -22.86
N SER A 101 0.44 -1.08 -23.60
CA SER A 101 0.85 -1.27 -25.00
C SER A 101 2.14 -2.11 -25.16
N ALA A 102 2.94 -2.19 -24.10
CA ALA A 102 4.21 -2.90 -24.09
C ALA A 102 4.10 -4.37 -23.62
N ILE A 103 2.87 -4.84 -23.32
CA ILE A 103 2.65 -6.17 -22.73
C ILE A 103 2.60 -7.24 -23.84
N GLY A 104 3.54 -8.17 -23.80
CA GLY A 104 3.54 -9.34 -24.68
C GLY A 104 2.55 -10.43 -24.22
N THR A 105 2.30 -11.39 -25.11
CA THR A 105 1.43 -12.56 -24.84
C THR A 105 2.16 -13.89 -24.86
N ASP A 106 3.48 -13.87 -24.98
CA ASP A 106 4.35 -15.05 -25.01
C ASP A 106 4.45 -15.76 -23.64
N ARG A 107 4.16 -15.03 -22.59
CA ARG A 107 4.11 -15.52 -21.19
C ARG A 107 3.10 -14.74 -20.38
N VAL A 108 2.63 -15.32 -19.27
CA VAL A 108 1.74 -14.63 -18.34
C VAL A 108 2.50 -13.51 -17.63
N GLN A 109 1.99 -12.29 -17.76
CA GLN A 109 2.53 -11.08 -17.15
C GLN A 109 1.41 -10.28 -16.50
N MET A 110 1.77 -9.24 -15.72
CA MET A 110 0.77 -8.32 -15.20
C MET A 110 -0.02 -7.69 -16.35
N LEU A 111 -1.30 -7.46 -16.10
CA LEU A 111 -2.33 -6.98 -17.03
C LEU A 111 -2.75 -7.97 -18.14
N ASN A 112 -2.14 -9.14 -18.23
CA ASN A 112 -2.68 -10.18 -19.12
C ASN A 112 -4.01 -10.74 -18.61
N LYS A 113 -4.92 -11.03 -19.54
CA LYS A 113 -6.10 -11.85 -19.28
C LYS A 113 -5.75 -13.31 -19.52
N VAL A 114 -5.94 -14.15 -18.52
CA VAL A 114 -5.62 -15.57 -18.55
C VAL A 114 -6.87 -16.42 -18.32
N LYS A 115 -7.01 -17.48 -19.10
CA LYS A 115 -8.03 -18.52 -18.88
C LYS A 115 -7.39 -19.68 -18.14
N VAL A 116 -7.96 -20.01 -16.99
CA VAL A 116 -7.49 -21.10 -16.12
C VAL A 116 -8.59 -22.14 -16.02
N GLU A 117 -8.26 -23.39 -16.29
CA GLU A 117 -9.16 -24.53 -16.11
C GLU A 117 -8.86 -25.23 -14.80
N ASN A 118 -9.84 -25.28 -13.90
CA ASN A 118 -9.76 -26.12 -12.71
C ASN A 118 -9.98 -27.57 -13.10
N MET A 119 -8.92 -28.38 -13.08
CA MET A 119 -8.94 -29.78 -13.51
C MET A 119 -9.90 -30.66 -12.70
N SER A 120 -10.09 -30.35 -11.41
CA SER A 120 -10.99 -31.12 -10.54
C SER A 120 -12.47 -30.81 -10.80
N MET A 121 -12.79 -29.55 -11.06
CA MET A 121 -14.16 -29.08 -11.28
C MET A 121 -14.54 -28.98 -12.78
N LYS A 122 -13.57 -29.14 -13.70
CA LYS A 122 -13.72 -28.90 -15.14
C LYS A 122 -14.36 -27.55 -15.48
N LYS A 123 -14.03 -26.53 -14.66
CA LYS A 123 -14.57 -25.17 -14.79
C LYS A 123 -13.47 -24.24 -15.29
N VAL A 124 -13.77 -23.55 -16.39
CA VAL A 124 -12.89 -22.50 -16.94
C VAL A 124 -13.26 -21.16 -16.29
N MET A 125 -12.26 -20.45 -15.82
CA MET A 125 -12.38 -19.10 -15.25
C MET A 125 -11.42 -18.17 -15.98
N GLU A 126 -11.79 -16.91 -16.12
CA GLU A 126 -10.96 -15.88 -16.74
C GLU A 126 -10.56 -14.86 -15.67
N PHE A 127 -9.26 -14.58 -15.59
CA PHE A 127 -8.71 -13.61 -14.64
C PHE A 127 -7.83 -12.61 -15.36
N THR A 128 -7.85 -11.36 -14.89
CA THR A 128 -6.84 -10.36 -15.22
C THR A 128 -5.80 -10.35 -14.12
N ILE A 129 -4.52 -10.51 -14.46
CA ILE A 129 -3.43 -10.46 -13.49
C ILE A 129 -3.12 -9.00 -13.17
N VAL A 130 -3.21 -8.63 -11.90
CA VAL A 130 -3.02 -7.24 -11.43
C VAL A 130 -2.03 -7.17 -10.27
N GLY A 131 -1.67 -5.96 -9.85
CA GLY A 131 -0.94 -5.73 -8.61
C GLY A 131 -1.78 -6.06 -7.38
N GLU A 132 -1.14 -6.27 -6.24
CA GLU A 132 -1.82 -6.64 -4.99
C GLU A 132 -2.89 -5.62 -4.56
N THR A 133 -2.62 -4.33 -4.79
CA THR A 133 -3.54 -3.24 -4.42
C THR A 133 -4.81 -3.17 -5.26
N GLU A 134 -4.82 -3.82 -6.42
CA GLU A 134 -5.94 -3.85 -7.36
C GLU A 134 -6.67 -5.20 -7.39
N ALA A 135 -6.18 -6.18 -6.60
CA ALA A 135 -6.75 -7.52 -6.56
C ALA A 135 -8.21 -7.50 -6.09
N ASP A 136 -9.08 -8.12 -6.89
CA ASP A 136 -10.50 -8.29 -6.59
C ASP A 136 -11.00 -9.56 -7.27
N PHE A 137 -11.00 -10.65 -6.52
CA PHE A 137 -11.39 -11.96 -7.03
C PHE A 137 -12.84 -12.00 -7.53
N ALA A 138 -13.75 -11.24 -6.89
CA ALA A 138 -15.15 -11.18 -7.30
C ALA A 138 -15.32 -10.58 -8.71
N HIS A 139 -14.42 -9.67 -9.09
CA HIS A 139 -14.39 -9.03 -10.41
C HIS A 139 -13.34 -9.64 -11.36
N GLY A 140 -12.84 -10.84 -11.05
CA GLY A 140 -11.87 -11.53 -11.90
C GLY A 140 -10.48 -10.91 -11.95
N LYS A 141 -10.10 -10.12 -10.93
CA LYS A 141 -8.78 -9.52 -10.79
C LYS A 141 -7.95 -10.32 -9.79
N LEU A 142 -6.89 -10.95 -10.26
CA LEU A 142 -6.04 -11.83 -9.46
C LEU A 142 -4.69 -11.16 -9.22
N ALA A 143 -4.23 -11.13 -7.96
CA ALA A 143 -2.89 -10.62 -7.66
C ALA A 143 -1.81 -11.52 -8.25
N SER A 144 -0.74 -10.94 -8.78
CA SER A 144 0.40 -11.67 -9.35
C SER A 144 1.10 -12.58 -8.34
N THR A 145 0.93 -12.34 -7.06
CA THR A 145 1.49 -13.12 -5.94
C THR A 145 0.57 -14.23 -5.43
N THR A 146 -0.68 -14.30 -5.95
CA THR A 146 -1.64 -15.33 -5.51
C THR A 146 -1.21 -16.69 -6.04
N PRO A 147 -0.99 -17.71 -5.18
CA PRO A 147 -0.73 -19.08 -5.62
C PRO A 147 -2.00 -19.68 -6.27
N ILE A 148 -1.86 -20.24 -7.44
CA ILE A 148 -2.93 -20.94 -8.19
C ILE A 148 -2.55 -22.42 -8.33
#